data_d48d647e51e64ec7a73658be4c25ba28
#
_entry.id   d48d647e51e64ec7a73658be4c25ba28
#
_cell.length_a   1.000
_cell.length_b   1.000
_cell.length_c   1.000
_cell.angle_alpha   90.00
_cell.angle_beta   90.00
_cell.angle_gamma   90.00
#
_symmetry.space_group_name_H-M   'P 1'
#
loop_
_entity.id
_entity.type
_entity.pdbx_description
1 polymer ?
#
loop_
_entity_poly.entity_id
_entity_poly.type
_entity_poly.pdbx_seq_one_letter_code
_entity_poly.pdbx_strand_id
1 'polypeptide(L)'
;MKTDIEIARETKLKNIREIALEAGFPEDEVFNYGKYIAKIPYKLIDEKKVAKSHLILVTAITATKAGVGKTTVSIGLGMGLNHIGKKAIIALREPSLGPCFGMKGGATGGGYTQVMPSEDINLHFTGDFLAVTSANNLIAALLDNYLYHNRSKQVGLKRIMWRRVLDMNDRGLRNIISGLGGSTNGIPTETGFDITPASEIMAILCLARNVEDLYVRIGRIVLGVRHDDTPLTVNDLGVTGAVVALLKDAINPNLVQTTEHNPVIVHGGPFANIAHGCNSIIATKMAMTHADYTVTEAGFGADLGAEKFLDIKCRQAGLKPDLTVLVASTLALKMHGGVPETEIKLPNAEGLKQGFANLDRHVANLQKFGQTVLVCFNRFASDTDEEIALVMKHCEEIGVRCVINNAYAEGGAGAADLARAAVELIENQPSQPIKYAYELEDSIKEKITKVAKNIYGAGSVVFGPKAKKQIDLLEKWGMGNLPVCIAKTQYSFSADAKRYGAVEGFEINIKDIELNAGSGFIVALAGDIMRMPGLSKTPQAGNIYLAEDGTVEGLI
;
A
#
# COMPACT_ATOMS: atom_id res chain seq x y z
N MET A 1 -23.82 -3.34 19.76
CA MET A 1 -22.92 -2.31 19.18
C MET A 1 -23.52 -1.93 17.84
N LYS A 2 -23.52 -0.65 17.47
CA LYS A 2 -23.98 -0.20 16.14
C LYS A 2 -23.07 -0.78 15.05
N THR A 3 -23.62 -0.99 13.88
CA THR A 3 -22.85 -1.41 12.68
C THR A 3 -22.00 -0.26 12.15
N ASP A 4 -20.99 -0.56 11.37
CA ASP A 4 -20.10 0.45 10.75
C ASP A 4 -20.91 1.46 9.89
N ILE A 5 -21.93 0.97 9.18
CA ILE A 5 -22.85 1.80 8.37
C ILE A 5 -23.69 2.73 9.26
N GLU A 6 -24.25 2.22 10.36
CA GLU A 6 -25.06 3.04 11.28
C GLU A 6 -24.21 4.16 11.90
N ILE A 7 -22.97 3.87 12.31
CA ILE A 7 -22.02 4.87 12.83
C ILE A 7 -21.71 5.91 11.75
N ALA A 8 -21.42 5.47 10.53
CA ALA A 8 -21.10 6.37 9.41
C ALA A 8 -22.27 7.34 9.12
N ARG A 9 -23.51 6.84 9.08
CA ARG A 9 -24.72 7.64 8.79
C ARG A 9 -25.09 8.61 9.90
N GLU A 10 -24.87 8.24 11.16
CA GLU A 10 -25.14 9.12 12.30
C GLU A 10 -24.08 10.22 12.47
N THR A 11 -22.90 10.04 11.88
CA THR A 11 -21.82 11.02 11.99
C THR A 11 -22.15 12.29 11.23
N LYS A 12 -22.28 13.41 11.96
CA LYS A 12 -22.49 14.74 11.36
C LYS A 12 -21.14 15.31 10.91
N LEU A 13 -20.88 15.25 9.62
CA LEU A 13 -19.63 15.75 9.06
C LEU A 13 -19.54 17.28 9.10
N LYS A 14 -18.36 17.80 9.42
CA LYS A 14 -17.99 19.21 9.23
C LYS A 14 -17.78 19.49 7.73
N ASN A 15 -17.95 20.76 7.33
CA ASN A 15 -17.54 21.18 6.00
C ASN A 15 -16.01 20.98 5.86
N ILE A 16 -15.57 20.54 4.70
CA ILE A 16 -14.14 20.24 4.49
C ILE A 16 -13.25 21.49 4.63
N ARG A 17 -13.80 22.68 4.38
CA ARG A 17 -13.08 23.94 4.62
C ARG A 17 -12.78 24.17 6.10
N GLU A 18 -13.70 23.81 7.00
CA GLU A 18 -13.46 23.90 8.44
C GLU A 18 -12.31 22.96 8.85
N ILE A 19 -12.34 21.72 8.38
CA ILE A 19 -11.26 20.75 8.60
C ILE A 19 -9.92 21.27 8.06
N ALA A 20 -9.93 21.86 6.85
CA ALA A 20 -8.72 22.43 6.24
C ALA A 20 -8.13 23.57 7.07
N LEU A 21 -8.98 24.51 7.53
CA LEU A 21 -8.56 25.63 8.37
C LEU A 21 -8.02 25.17 9.73
N GLU A 22 -8.71 24.23 10.39
CA GLU A 22 -8.27 23.64 11.67
C GLU A 22 -6.91 22.91 11.50
N ALA A 23 -6.68 22.27 10.36
CA ALA A 23 -5.40 21.64 10.03
C ALA A 23 -4.29 22.66 9.66
N GLY A 24 -4.66 23.92 9.36
CA GLY A 24 -3.74 25.02 9.00
C GLY A 24 -3.43 25.08 7.51
N PHE A 25 -4.33 24.60 6.65
CA PHE A 25 -4.24 24.83 5.21
C PHE A 25 -4.77 26.22 4.85
N PRO A 26 -4.13 26.96 3.91
CA PRO A 26 -4.63 28.23 3.41
C PRO A 26 -5.97 28.05 2.69
N GLU A 27 -6.98 28.85 3.03
CA GLU A 27 -8.35 28.69 2.52
C GLU A 27 -8.44 28.84 1.00
N ASP A 28 -7.70 29.76 0.42
CA ASP A 28 -7.63 30.05 -1.01
C ASP A 28 -6.91 28.98 -1.85
N GLU A 29 -6.17 28.08 -1.21
CA GLU A 29 -5.44 26.98 -1.85
C GLU A 29 -6.19 25.64 -1.78
N VAL A 30 -7.34 25.58 -1.12
CA VAL A 30 -8.13 24.34 -0.94
C VAL A 30 -9.15 24.19 -2.07
N PHE A 31 -9.05 23.16 -2.88
CA PHE A 31 -9.98 22.89 -3.98
C PHE A 31 -11.06 21.89 -3.55
N ASN A 32 -12.28 22.39 -3.36
CA ASN A 32 -13.41 21.56 -2.91
C ASN A 32 -13.90 20.62 -4.00
N TYR A 33 -14.07 19.36 -3.63
CA TYR A 33 -14.81 18.32 -4.34
C TYR A 33 -16.09 18.03 -3.56
N GLY A 34 -17.11 18.89 -3.73
CA GLY A 34 -18.32 18.85 -2.93
C GLY A 34 -18.11 19.44 -1.53
N LYS A 35 -18.90 18.95 -0.55
CA LYS A 35 -18.97 19.51 0.81
C LYS A 35 -17.93 18.95 1.77
N TYR A 36 -17.52 17.70 1.57
CA TYR A 36 -16.80 16.92 2.57
C TYR A 36 -15.43 16.41 2.09
N ILE A 37 -15.03 16.74 0.86
CA ILE A 37 -13.78 16.31 0.23
C ILE A 37 -13.10 17.53 -0.39
N ALA A 38 -11.78 17.60 -0.32
CA ALA A 38 -11.00 18.61 -1.02
C ALA A 38 -9.68 18.03 -1.55
N LYS A 39 -9.11 18.65 -2.59
CA LYS A 39 -7.74 18.44 -3.00
C LYS A 39 -6.84 19.56 -2.47
N ILE A 40 -5.65 19.16 -2.01
CA ILE A 40 -4.63 20.05 -1.46
C ILE A 40 -3.45 20.12 -2.41
N PRO A 41 -3.06 21.28 -2.92
CA PRO A 41 -1.94 21.40 -3.85
C PRO A 41 -0.62 20.92 -3.23
N TYR A 42 0.10 20.04 -3.92
CA TYR A 42 1.39 19.51 -3.46
C TYR A 42 2.43 20.61 -3.18
N LYS A 43 2.31 21.78 -3.82
CA LYS A 43 3.18 22.96 -3.61
C LYS A 43 3.17 23.52 -2.19
N LEU A 44 2.18 23.13 -1.36
CA LEU A 44 2.11 23.54 0.04
C LEU A 44 3.05 22.76 0.96
N ILE A 45 3.77 21.76 0.46
CA ILE A 45 4.77 21.02 1.23
C ILE A 45 5.92 21.95 1.61
N ASP A 46 6.23 22.02 2.91
CA ASP A 46 7.36 22.75 3.49
C ASP A 46 8.35 21.76 4.10
N GLU A 47 9.47 21.52 3.44
CA GLU A 47 10.50 20.57 3.88
C GLU A 47 11.11 20.94 5.25
N LYS A 48 11.08 22.23 5.65
CA LYS A 48 11.54 22.65 6.99
C LYS A 48 10.58 22.22 8.08
N LYS A 49 9.28 22.19 7.80
CA LYS A 49 8.26 21.67 8.71
C LYS A 49 8.27 20.15 8.72
N VAL A 50 8.39 19.52 7.55
CA VAL A 50 8.57 18.05 7.43
C VAL A 50 9.70 17.56 8.33
N ALA A 51 10.85 18.23 8.35
CA ALA A 51 12.01 17.86 9.16
C ALA A 51 11.78 17.97 10.69
N LYS A 52 10.71 18.64 11.13
CA LYS A 52 10.37 18.82 12.55
C LYS A 52 9.21 17.93 13.02
N SER A 53 8.45 17.39 12.08
CA SER A 53 7.30 16.54 12.36
C SER A 53 7.72 15.10 12.60
N HIS A 54 7.04 14.42 13.52
CA HIS A 54 7.27 13.01 13.82
C HIS A 54 6.44 12.11 12.92
N LEU A 55 7.10 11.13 12.29
CA LEU A 55 6.46 10.14 11.44
C LEU A 55 6.28 8.81 12.19
N ILE A 56 5.04 8.34 12.29
CA ILE A 56 4.68 7.05 12.87
C ILE A 56 4.23 6.11 11.75
N LEU A 57 4.95 4.99 11.60
CA LEU A 57 4.57 3.93 10.67
C LEU A 57 3.70 2.90 11.38
N VAL A 58 2.50 2.64 10.88
CA VAL A 58 1.67 1.53 11.34
C VAL A 58 1.79 0.36 10.35
N THR A 59 2.17 -0.78 10.87
CA THR A 59 2.26 -2.05 10.14
C THR A 59 1.61 -3.16 10.96
N ALA A 60 1.72 -4.42 10.54
CA ALA A 60 1.10 -5.53 11.25
C ALA A 60 1.98 -6.78 11.20
N ILE A 61 1.66 -7.76 12.03
CA ILE A 61 2.12 -9.14 11.85
C ILE A 61 1.62 -9.69 10.52
N THR A 62 2.07 -10.87 10.09
CA THR A 62 1.65 -11.48 8.83
C THR A 62 0.13 -11.47 8.70
N ALA A 63 -0.38 -11.02 7.55
CA ALA A 63 -1.81 -10.91 7.29
C ALA A 63 -2.50 -12.27 7.37
N THR A 64 -3.76 -12.27 7.80
CA THR A 64 -4.65 -13.43 7.79
C THR A 64 -5.96 -13.08 7.09
N LYS A 65 -6.75 -14.08 6.77
CA LYS A 65 -8.10 -13.85 6.19
C LYS A 65 -9.04 -13.13 7.15
N ALA A 66 -8.86 -13.32 8.46
CA ALA A 66 -9.64 -12.64 9.49
C ALA A 66 -9.31 -11.13 9.59
N GLY A 67 -8.20 -10.69 8.98
CA GLY A 67 -7.68 -9.34 9.14
C GLY A 67 -6.99 -9.14 10.49
N VAL A 68 -6.26 -8.04 10.62
CA VAL A 68 -5.56 -7.64 11.87
C VAL A 68 -6.07 -6.29 12.39
N GLY A 69 -6.86 -5.58 11.56
CA GLY A 69 -7.40 -4.27 11.90
C GLY A 69 -6.41 -3.10 11.76
N LYS A 70 -5.38 -3.23 10.91
CA LYS A 70 -4.31 -2.24 10.74
C LYS A 70 -4.82 -0.83 10.41
N THR A 71 -5.73 -0.67 9.44
CA THR A 71 -6.28 0.64 9.05
C THR A 71 -7.09 1.26 10.20
N THR A 72 -7.91 0.46 10.90
CA THR A 72 -8.62 0.87 12.11
C THR A 72 -7.66 1.40 13.19
N VAL A 73 -6.54 0.69 13.43
CA VAL A 73 -5.50 1.14 14.36
C VAL A 73 -4.81 2.41 13.88
N SER A 74 -4.53 2.55 12.58
CA SER A 74 -3.91 3.76 12.02
C SER A 74 -4.79 4.99 12.22
N ILE A 75 -6.08 4.86 11.93
CA ILE A 75 -7.07 5.92 12.14
C ILE A 75 -7.21 6.19 13.63
N GLY A 76 -7.42 5.14 14.45
CA GLY A 76 -7.58 5.24 15.89
C GLY A 76 -6.38 5.92 16.58
N LEU A 77 -5.15 5.59 16.19
CA LEU A 77 -3.95 6.23 16.74
C LEU A 77 -3.91 7.73 16.40
N GLY A 78 -4.25 8.11 15.16
CA GLY A 78 -4.32 9.53 14.79
C GLY A 78 -5.41 10.28 15.57
N MET A 79 -6.59 9.65 15.74
CA MET A 79 -7.67 10.19 16.60
C MET A 79 -7.22 10.26 18.06
N GLY A 80 -6.57 9.22 18.59
CA GLY A 80 -6.03 9.19 19.96
C GLY A 80 -4.99 10.26 20.23
N LEU A 81 -4.10 10.55 19.29
CA LEU A 81 -3.13 11.65 19.38
C LEU A 81 -3.85 12.99 19.50
N ASN A 82 -4.85 13.25 18.65
CA ASN A 82 -5.66 14.47 18.74
C ASN A 82 -6.47 14.52 20.04
N HIS A 83 -7.03 13.38 20.50
CA HIS A 83 -7.77 13.28 21.76
C HIS A 83 -6.92 13.66 22.98
N ILE A 84 -5.63 13.32 22.98
CA ILE A 84 -4.69 13.71 24.07
C ILE A 84 -4.07 15.10 23.85
N GLY A 85 -4.59 15.90 22.90
CA GLY A 85 -4.17 17.29 22.64
C GLY A 85 -2.91 17.44 21.80
N LYS A 86 -2.46 16.40 21.09
CA LYS A 86 -1.37 16.50 20.11
C LYS A 86 -1.94 16.81 18.73
N LYS A 87 -1.23 17.59 17.92
CA LYS A 87 -1.65 17.91 16.55
C LYS A 87 -1.22 16.77 15.62
N ALA A 88 -2.17 15.94 15.18
CA ALA A 88 -1.89 14.78 14.33
C ALA A 88 -2.72 14.80 13.04
N ILE A 89 -2.11 14.38 11.92
CA ILE A 89 -2.76 14.12 10.63
C ILE A 89 -2.46 12.68 10.21
N ILE A 90 -3.47 12.00 9.67
CA ILE A 90 -3.39 10.63 9.20
C ILE A 90 -3.19 10.64 7.68
N ALA A 91 -2.25 9.84 7.17
CA ALA A 91 -2.00 9.69 5.73
C ALA A 91 -2.24 8.24 5.30
N LEU A 92 -3.25 8.01 4.45
CA LEU A 92 -3.72 6.69 4.04
C LEU A 92 -3.67 6.49 2.53
N ARG A 93 -3.83 5.23 2.11
CA ARG A 93 -4.03 4.88 0.70
C ARG A 93 -5.49 5.02 0.32
N GLU A 94 -5.71 5.36 -0.94
CA GLU A 94 -7.01 5.30 -1.58
C GLU A 94 -7.39 3.84 -1.87
N PRO A 95 -8.62 3.39 -1.58
CA PRO A 95 -9.08 2.05 -1.90
C PRO A 95 -9.33 1.86 -3.39
N SER A 96 -9.11 0.63 -3.89
CA SER A 96 -9.40 0.20 -5.27
C SER A 96 -10.77 -0.47 -5.33
N LEU A 97 -11.51 -0.26 -6.42
CA LEU A 97 -12.83 -0.87 -6.65
C LEU A 97 -12.78 -2.40 -6.69
N GLY A 98 -11.71 -2.98 -7.25
CA GLY A 98 -11.60 -4.42 -7.37
C GLY A 98 -11.75 -5.17 -6.04
N PRO A 99 -10.99 -4.87 -4.98
CA PRO A 99 -11.20 -5.42 -3.64
C PRO A 99 -12.55 -5.08 -3.02
N CYS A 100 -13.05 -3.85 -3.19
CA CYS A 100 -14.34 -3.41 -2.62
C CYS A 100 -15.51 -4.25 -3.14
N PHE A 101 -15.56 -4.50 -4.45
CA PHE A 101 -16.59 -5.32 -5.08
C PHE A 101 -16.26 -6.82 -5.08
N GLY A 102 -15.00 -7.20 -4.79
CA GLY A 102 -14.51 -8.58 -4.81
C GLY A 102 -14.69 -9.34 -3.52
N MET A 103 -13.90 -9.02 -2.50
CA MET A 103 -13.77 -9.88 -1.31
C MET A 103 -13.92 -9.16 0.03
N LYS A 104 -13.74 -7.83 0.10
CA LYS A 104 -13.55 -7.14 1.37
C LYS A 104 -14.61 -6.12 1.74
N GLY A 105 -15.45 -5.66 0.82
CA GLY A 105 -16.20 -4.42 1.05
C GLY A 105 -15.23 -3.21 1.17
N GLY A 106 -15.68 -2.11 1.77
CA GLY A 106 -14.92 -0.87 1.89
C GLY A 106 -13.64 -0.96 2.73
N ALA A 107 -12.74 0.00 2.54
CA ALA A 107 -11.42 0.05 3.18
C ALA A 107 -11.19 1.36 3.96
N THR A 108 -12.22 1.94 4.54
CA THR A 108 -12.21 3.23 5.26
C THR A 108 -12.13 3.11 6.79
N GLY A 109 -11.73 1.96 7.32
CA GLY A 109 -11.74 1.66 8.75
C GLY A 109 -13.00 0.95 9.19
N GLY A 110 -13.33 0.99 10.49
CA GLY A 110 -14.54 0.37 11.04
C GLY A 110 -14.82 0.83 12.48
N GLY A 111 -16.04 0.56 12.97
CA GLY A 111 -16.52 1.06 14.26
C GLY A 111 -16.51 2.59 14.29
N TYR A 112 -16.06 3.15 15.40
CA TYR A 112 -15.89 4.59 15.55
C TYR A 112 -14.60 5.12 14.90
N THR A 113 -13.75 4.25 14.36
CA THR A 113 -12.52 4.63 13.64
C THR A 113 -12.71 4.51 12.13
N GLN A 114 -13.48 5.41 11.55
CA GLN A 114 -13.73 5.48 10.11
C GLN A 114 -13.28 6.81 9.51
N VAL A 115 -12.90 6.77 8.24
CA VAL A 115 -12.64 7.95 7.40
C VAL A 115 -13.88 8.24 6.56
N MET A 116 -14.28 9.50 6.57
CA MET A 116 -15.54 9.97 6.00
C MET A 116 -15.33 11.03 4.91
N PRO A 117 -16.16 11.08 3.89
CA PRO A 117 -17.32 10.20 3.60
C PRO A 117 -16.90 8.85 3.03
N SER A 118 -17.28 7.75 3.70
CA SER A 118 -16.81 6.41 3.38
C SER A 118 -17.31 5.88 2.04
N GLU A 119 -18.56 6.19 1.65
CA GLU A 119 -19.13 5.76 0.37
C GLU A 119 -18.35 6.37 -0.81
N ASP A 120 -18.16 7.69 -0.81
CA ASP A 120 -17.41 8.39 -1.88
C ASP A 120 -15.98 7.87 -2.00
N ILE A 121 -15.29 7.66 -0.85
CA ILE A 121 -13.89 7.20 -0.81
C ILE A 121 -13.78 5.78 -1.40
N ASN A 122 -14.74 4.89 -1.13
CA ASN A 122 -14.71 3.50 -1.60
C ASN A 122 -15.19 3.33 -3.05
N LEU A 123 -15.76 4.35 -3.67
CA LEU A 123 -16.24 4.34 -5.05
C LEU A 123 -15.29 5.13 -5.98
N HIS A 124 -15.73 6.27 -6.48
CA HIS A 124 -14.96 7.04 -7.45
C HIS A 124 -14.14 8.18 -6.84
N PHE A 125 -14.39 8.50 -5.59
CA PHE A 125 -13.72 9.52 -4.80
C PHE A 125 -13.56 10.86 -5.55
N THR A 126 -12.34 11.20 -5.96
CA THR A 126 -12.02 12.39 -6.76
C THR A 126 -11.55 12.05 -8.18
N GLY A 127 -11.57 10.76 -8.55
CA GLY A 127 -11.21 10.27 -9.88
C GLY A 127 -9.72 9.96 -10.07
N ASP A 128 -8.91 9.86 -9.01
CA ASP A 128 -7.47 9.61 -9.12
C ASP A 128 -7.17 8.23 -9.77
N PHE A 129 -7.93 7.20 -9.40
CA PHE A 129 -7.83 5.88 -10.05
C PHE A 129 -8.21 5.91 -11.53
N LEU A 130 -9.25 6.70 -11.89
CA LEU A 130 -9.62 6.89 -13.30
C LEU A 130 -8.50 7.61 -14.07
N ALA A 131 -7.89 8.63 -13.49
CA ALA A 131 -6.78 9.35 -14.09
C ALA A 131 -5.58 8.41 -14.35
N VAL A 132 -5.21 7.58 -13.36
CA VAL A 132 -4.15 6.57 -13.48
C VAL A 132 -4.49 5.55 -14.56
N THR A 133 -5.73 5.02 -14.57
CA THR A 133 -6.21 4.06 -15.59
C THR A 133 -6.14 4.67 -16.99
N SER A 134 -6.61 5.90 -17.14
CA SER A 134 -6.62 6.62 -18.43
C SER A 134 -5.21 6.91 -18.93
N ALA A 135 -4.31 7.35 -18.04
CA ALA A 135 -2.92 7.61 -18.38
C ALA A 135 -2.19 6.33 -18.84
N ASN A 136 -2.38 5.23 -18.11
CA ASN A 136 -1.80 3.93 -18.47
C ASN A 136 -2.31 3.42 -19.82
N ASN A 137 -3.61 3.53 -20.06
CA ASN A 137 -4.24 3.02 -21.27
C ASN A 137 -3.98 3.93 -22.49
N LEU A 138 -3.78 5.24 -22.28
CA LEU A 138 -3.31 6.15 -23.32
C LEU A 138 -1.92 5.72 -23.82
N ILE A 139 -0.98 5.39 -22.93
CA ILE A 139 0.34 4.87 -23.30
C ILE A 139 0.20 3.61 -24.15
N ALA A 140 -0.68 2.66 -23.76
CA ALA A 140 -0.89 1.43 -24.52
C ALA A 140 -1.46 1.71 -25.93
N ALA A 141 -2.41 2.63 -26.03
CA ALA A 141 -2.98 3.02 -27.33
C ALA A 141 -1.95 3.73 -28.23
N LEU A 142 -1.11 4.59 -27.64
CA LEU A 142 -0.06 5.29 -28.39
C LEU A 142 1.06 4.34 -28.83
N LEU A 143 1.39 3.33 -28.03
CA LEU A 143 2.33 2.28 -28.43
C LEU A 143 1.77 1.46 -29.60
N ASP A 144 0.51 1.02 -29.53
CA ASP A 144 -0.15 0.30 -30.62
C ASP A 144 -0.17 1.16 -31.91
N ASN A 145 -0.50 2.44 -31.79
CA ASN A 145 -0.48 3.39 -32.91
C ASN A 145 0.93 3.57 -33.50
N TYR A 146 1.95 3.67 -32.65
CA TYR A 146 3.34 3.74 -33.09
C TYR A 146 3.74 2.49 -33.89
N LEU A 147 3.45 1.31 -33.40
CA LEU A 147 3.74 0.05 -34.07
C LEU A 147 2.96 -0.09 -35.39
N TYR A 148 1.69 0.28 -35.41
CA TYR A 148 0.84 0.23 -36.58
C TYR A 148 1.36 1.09 -37.73
N HIS A 149 1.69 2.35 -37.47
CA HIS A 149 2.15 3.30 -38.51
C HIS A 149 3.61 3.09 -38.92
N ASN A 150 4.41 2.37 -38.14
CA ASN A 150 5.80 2.06 -38.48
C ASN A 150 6.01 0.61 -38.95
N ARG A 151 4.96 -0.17 -39.18
CA ARG A 151 5.04 -1.59 -39.59
C ARG A 151 5.83 -1.82 -40.89
N SER A 152 5.78 -0.87 -41.83
CA SER A 152 6.51 -0.94 -43.12
C SER A 152 7.99 -0.62 -42.98
N LYS A 153 8.42 0.02 -41.89
CA LYS A 153 9.81 0.43 -41.63
C LYS A 153 10.61 -0.61 -40.83
N GLN A 154 10.04 -1.80 -40.59
CA GLN A 154 10.60 -2.86 -39.72
C GLN A 154 10.96 -2.36 -38.29
N VAL A 155 10.29 -1.33 -37.81
CA VAL A 155 10.46 -0.77 -36.46
C VAL A 155 9.63 -1.59 -35.47
N GLY A 156 9.76 -2.91 -35.53
CA GLY A 156 9.09 -3.81 -34.60
C GLY A 156 9.79 -3.88 -33.26
N LEU A 157 9.06 -4.29 -32.24
CA LEU A 157 9.64 -4.63 -30.95
C LEU A 157 9.87 -6.15 -30.87
N LYS A 158 11.03 -6.55 -30.37
CA LYS A 158 11.32 -7.94 -30.02
C LYS A 158 10.35 -8.45 -28.93
N ARG A 159 9.93 -7.53 -28.05
CA ARG A 159 8.97 -7.81 -26.98
C ARG A 159 8.28 -6.53 -26.53
N ILE A 160 6.94 -6.57 -26.39
CA ILE A 160 6.14 -5.54 -25.72
C ILE A 160 6.11 -5.88 -24.22
N MET A 161 6.32 -4.89 -23.36
CA MET A 161 6.31 -5.04 -21.90
C MET A 161 5.10 -4.34 -21.27
N TRP A 162 4.51 -3.37 -21.95
CA TRP A 162 3.42 -2.55 -21.45
C TRP A 162 2.07 -3.23 -21.59
N ARG A 163 1.27 -3.22 -20.52
CA ARG A 163 -0.08 -3.78 -20.50
C ARG A 163 -1.11 -2.69 -20.20
N ARG A 164 -2.36 -2.93 -20.55
CA ARG A 164 -3.48 -2.10 -20.14
C ARG A 164 -3.84 -2.35 -18.68
N VAL A 165 -4.66 -1.47 -18.09
CA VAL A 165 -5.17 -1.66 -16.74
C VAL A 165 -6.67 -1.41 -16.65
N LEU A 166 -7.28 -2.04 -15.63
CA LEU A 166 -8.68 -1.85 -15.26
C LEU A 166 -8.78 -1.94 -13.74
N ASP A 167 -9.50 -1.00 -13.10
CA ASP A 167 -9.67 -1.06 -11.64
C ASP A 167 -10.85 -1.94 -11.22
N MET A 168 -10.84 -3.18 -11.70
CA MET A 168 -11.82 -4.21 -11.37
C MET A 168 -11.16 -5.59 -11.42
N ASN A 169 -11.66 -6.54 -10.62
CA ASN A 169 -11.20 -7.92 -10.65
C ASN A 169 -11.84 -8.65 -11.86
N ASP A 170 -11.05 -8.91 -12.91
CA ASP A 170 -11.50 -9.61 -14.10
C ASP A 170 -10.49 -10.63 -14.61
N ARG A 171 -10.71 -11.90 -14.26
CA ARG A 171 -9.83 -13.00 -14.69
C ARG A 171 -9.84 -13.24 -16.21
N GLY A 172 -10.88 -12.85 -16.92
CA GLY A 172 -11.00 -12.99 -18.38
C GLY A 172 -10.02 -12.11 -19.14
N LEU A 173 -9.57 -11.01 -18.51
CA LEU A 173 -8.66 -10.05 -19.11
C LEU A 173 -7.17 -10.33 -18.86
N ARG A 174 -6.80 -11.41 -18.16
CA ARG A 174 -5.38 -11.74 -17.88
C ARG A 174 -4.56 -11.90 -19.14
N ASN A 175 -5.12 -12.59 -20.13
CA ASN A 175 -4.51 -12.78 -21.44
C ASN A 175 -5.58 -12.61 -22.52
N ILE A 176 -5.32 -11.71 -23.46
CA ILE A 176 -6.22 -11.41 -24.59
C ILE A 176 -5.39 -11.26 -25.86
N ILE A 177 -6.07 -11.26 -26.98
CA ILE A 177 -5.50 -10.82 -28.26
C ILE A 177 -6.14 -9.49 -28.62
N SER A 178 -5.33 -8.44 -28.74
CA SER A 178 -5.76 -7.13 -29.27
C SER A 178 -5.51 -7.03 -30.77
N GLY A 179 -6.16 -6.06 -31.45
CA GLY A 179 -5.93 -5.75 -32.87
C GLY A 179 -6.58 -6.71 -33.86
N LEU A 180 -7.57 -7.52 -33.44
CA LEU A 180 -8.36 -8.38 -34.34
C LEU A 180 -9.31 -7.54 -35.22
N GLY A 181 -9.72 -8.11 -36.36
CA GLY A 181 -10.70 -7.49 -37.31
C GLY A 181 -10.08 -6.95 -38.57
N GLY A 182 -8.88 -7.36 -38.91
CA GLY A 182 -8.18 -7.03 -40.17
C GLY A 182 -7.19 -5.89 -40.05
N SER A 183 -6.50 -5.60 -41.15
CA SER A 183 -5.34 -4.70 -41.21
C SER A 183 -5.63 -3.24 -40.85
N THR A 184 -6.88 -2.83 -40.83
CA THR A 184 -7.30 -1.47 -40.41
C THR A 184 -7.49 -1.33 -38.93
N ASN A 185 -7.60 -2.44 -38.17
CA ASN A 185 -7.85 -2.44 -36.72
C ASN A 185 -6.60 -2.58 -35.88
N GLY A 186 -5.44 -2.81 -36.47
CA GLY A 186 -4.18 -2.92 -35.76
C GLY A 186 -3.34 -4.15 -36.12
N ILE A 187 -2.38 -4.48 -35.29
CA ILE A 187 -1.54 -5.68 -35.40
C ILE A 187 -2.01 -6.65 -34.32
N PRO A 188 -2.48 -7.88 -34.68
CA PRO A 188 -2.85 -8.88 -33.68
C PRO A 188 -1.69 -9.15 -32.71
N THR A 189 -1.90 -8.89 -31.44
CA THR A 189 -0.87 -8.98 -30.41
C THR A 189 -1.44 -9.63 -29.15
N GLU A 190 -0.74 -10.64 -28.62
CA GLU A 190 -1.05 -11.18 -27.30
C GLU A 190 -0.66 -10.14 -26.22
N THR A 191 -1.62 -9.82 -25.36
CA THR A 191 -1.46 -8.86 -24.27
C THR A 191 -2.38 -9.24 -23.11
N GLY A 192 -2.66 -8.31 -22.20
CA GLY A 192 -3.61 -8.49 -21.10
C GLY A 192 -3.79 -7.21 -20.32
N PHE A 193 -4.56 -7.32 -19.25
CA PHE A 193 -4.79 -6.25 -18.29
C PHE A 193 -4.21 -6.60 -16.93
N ASP A 194 -3.68 -5.61 -16.24
CA ASP A 194 -3.40 -5.65 -14.82
C ASP A 194 -4.46 -4.82 -14.08
N ILE A 195 -4.61 -5.04 -12.77
CA ILE A 195 -5.45 -4.16 -11.95
C ILE A 195 -4.73 -2.81 -11.75
N THR A 196 -5.46 -1.69 -11.77
CA THR A 196 -4.89 -0.34 -11.69
C THR A 196 -3.88 -0.14 -10.55
N PRO A 197 -4.10 -0.64 -9.31
CA PRO A 197 -3.11 -0.57 -8.22
C PRO A 197 -1.77 -1.29 -8.48
N ALA A 198 -1.71 -2.19 -9.46
CA ALA A 198 -0.50 -2.89 -9.85
C ALA A 198 0.27 -2.17 -10.97
N SER A 199 -0.27 -1.08 -11.52
CA SER A 199 0.36 -0.32 -12.60
C SER A 199 1.61 0.45 -12.14
N GLU A 200 2.54 0.62 -13.07
CA GLU A 200 3.69 1.49 -12.84
C GLU A 200 3.26 2.96 -12.67
N ILE A 201 2.19 3.41 -13.35
CA ILE A 201 1.63 4.76 -13.20
C ILE A 201 1.17 5.01 -11.76
N MET A 202 0.48 4.05 -11.13
CA MET A 202 0.11 4.17 -9.71
C MET A 202 1.34 4.28 -8.81
N ALA A 203 2.37 3.49 -9.07
CA ALA A 203 3.62 3.55 -8.30
C ALA A 203 4.35 4.90 -8.52
N ILE A 204 4.37 5.40 -9.75
CA ILE A 204 4.94 6.72 -10.08
C ILE A 204 4.20 7.84 -9.35
N LEU A 205 2.86 7.84 -9.37
CA LEU A 205 2.04 8.83 -8.65
C LEU A 205 2.39 8.86 -7.15
N CYS A 206 2.63 7.69 -6.55
CA CYS A 206 2.97 7.59 -5.13
C CYS A 206 4.42 7.97 -4.80
N LEU A 207 5.34 7.88 -5.75
CA LEU A 207 6.77 8.17 -5.53
C LEU A 207 7.22 9.50 -6.13
N ALA A 208 6.38 10.15 -6.94
CA ALA A 208 6.65 11.49 -7.44
C ALA A 208 6.61 12.53 -6.31
N ARG A 209 7.47 13.54 -6.41
CA ARG A 209 7.61 14.63 -5.43
C ARG A 209 6.90 15.92 -5.88
N ASN A 210 6.78 16.11 -7.19
CA ASN A 210 6.17 17.26 -7.85
C ASN A 210 5.89 16.93 -9.33
N VAL A 211 5.35 17.87 -10.09
CA VAL A 211 5.03 17.69 -11.52
C VAL A 211 6.27 17.46 -12.37
N GLU A 212 7.39 18.13 -12.07
CA GLU A 212 8.65 17.98 -12.79
C GLU A 212 9.21 16.56 -12.63
N ASP A 213 9.21 16.03 -11.40
CA ASP A 213 9.61 14.65 -11.11
C ASP A 213 8.65 13.64 -11.75
N LEU A 214 7.32 13.93 -11.73
CA LEU A 214 6.31 13.12 -12.42
C LEU A 214 6.61 13.04 -13.92
N TYR A 215 6.93 14.18 -14.56
CA TYR A 215 7.26 14.24 -15.98
C TYR A 215 8.49 13.37 -16.31
N VAL A 216 9.56 13.49 -15.52
CA VAL A 216 10.79 12.70 -15.69
C VAL A 216 10.49 11.21 -15.54
N ARG A 217 9.71 10.82 -14.52
CA ARG A 217 9.35 9.41 -14.25
C ARG A 217 8.51 8.81 -15.36
N ILE A 218 7.47 9.50 -15.80
CA ILE A 218 6.61 9.04 -16.92
C ILE A 218 7.44 8.85 -18.19
N GLY A 219 8.33 9.78 -18.50
CA GLY A 219 9.20 9.67 -19.69
C GLY A 219 10.14 8.47 -19.69
N ARG A 220 10.55 8.00 -18.51
CA ARG A 220 11.46 6.85 -18.33
C ARG A 220 10.77 5.49 -18.42
N ILE A 221 9.46 5.42 -18.40
CA ILE A 221 8.73 4.14 -18.50
C ILE A 221 9.19 3.38 -19.73
N VAL A 222 9.55 2.10 -19.55
CA VAL A 222 9.97 1.20 -20.63
C VAL A 222 8.77 0.43 -21.17
N LEU A 223 8.48 0.60 -22.45
CA LEU A 223 7.32 0.03 -23.14
C LEU A 223 7.62 -1.32 -23.79
N GLY A 224 8.88 -1.55 -24.15
CA GLY A 224 9.29 -2.77 -24.83
C GLY A 224 10.80 -2.80 -25.12
N VAL A 225 11.21 -3.90 -25.72
CA VAL A 225 12.61 -4.17 -26.12
C VAL A 225 12.70 -4.13 -27.63
N ARG A 226 13.58 -3.29 -28.18
CA ARG A 226 13.90 -3.22 -29.61
C ARG A 226 14.71 -4.44 -30.05
N HIS A 227 14.85 -4.62 -31.37
CA HIS A 227 15.61 -5.75 -31.95
C HIS A 227 17.10 -5.73 -31.59
N ASP A 228 17.66 -4.56 -31.32
CA ASP A 228 19.05 -4.36 -30.87
C ASP A 228 19.23 -4.49 -29.34
N ASP A 229 18.21 -4.96 -28.65
CA ASP A 229 18.15 -5.08 -27.20
C ASP A 229 18.12 -3.75 -26.42
N THR A 230 17.91 -2.61 -27.09
CA THR A 230 17.70 -1.33 -26.39
C THR A 230 16.24 -1.15 -25.93
N PRO A 231 15.98 -0.39 -24.86
CA PRO A 231 14.61 -0.12 -24.42
C PRO A 231 13.92 0.90 -25.33
N LEU A 232 12.61 0.73 -25.55
CA LEU A 232 11.72 1.77 -26.07
C LEU A 232 11.01 2.41 -24.88
N THR A 233 11.07 3.72 -24.74
CA THR A 233 10.49 4.47 -23.62
C THR A 233 9.32 5.36 -24.05
N VAL A 234 8.57 5.90 -23.07
CA VAL A 234 7.52 6.91 -23.34
C VAL A 234 8.12 8.18 -23.95
N ASN A 235 9.33 8.58 -23.55
CA ASN A 235 10.05 9.70 -24.16
C ASN A 235 10.31 9.48 -25.66
N ASP A 236 10.61 8.25 -26.08
CA ASP A 236 10.84 7.93 -27.49
C ASP A 236 9.57 8.08 -28.35
N LEU A 237 8.40 7.95 -27.72
CA LEU A 237 7.12 8.23 -28.39
C LEU A 237 6.77 9.72 -28.46
N GLY A 238 7.46 10.57 -27.67
CA GLY A 238 7.21 12.01 -27.61
C GLY A 238 5.88 12.41 -26.97
N VAL A 239 5.29 11.55 -26.11
CA VAL A 239 3.91 11.71 -25.59
C VAL A 239 3.84 11.98 -24.09
N THR A 240 4.98 12.14 -23.41
CA THR A 240 5.08 12.33 -21.95
C THR A 240 4.16 13.43 -21.43
N GLY A 241 4.11 14.59 -22.11
CA GLY A 241 3.26 15.72 -21.70
C GLY A 241 1.77 15.40 -21.70
N ALA A 242 1.28 14.64 -22.68
CA ALA A 242 -0.13 14.24 -22.73
C ALA A 242 -0.50 13.29 -21.57
N VAL A 243 0.39 12.38 -21.22
CA VAL A 243 0.20 11.45 -20.08
C VAL A 243 0.18 12.20 -18.76
N VAL A 244 1.13 13.14 -18.55
CA VAL A 244 1.20 13.98 -17.34
C VAL A 244 -0.03 14.88 -17.23
N ALA A 245 -0.55 15.40 -18.33
CA ALA A 245 -1.77 16.22 -18.34
C ALA A 245 -2.99 15.49 -17.78
N LEU A 246 -3.12 14.17 -18.01
CA LEU A 246 -4.18 13.35 -17.41
C LEU A 246 -4.04 13.22 -15.88
N LEU A 247 -2.83 13.36 -15.36
CA LEU A 247 -2.52 13.21 -13.93
C LEU A 247 -2.47 14.57 -13.19
N LYS A 248 -2.80 15.70 -13.83
CA LYS A 248 -2.62 17.05 -13.29
C LYS A 248 -3.33 17.29 -11.95
N ASP A 249 -4.52 16.72 -11.76
CA ASP A 249 -5.29 16.82 -10.53
C ASP A 249 -5.01 15.67 -9.58
N ALA A 250 -4.74 14.49 -10.13
CA ALA A 250 -4.42 13.28 -9.38
C ALA A 250 -3.09 13.36 -8.60
N ILE A 251 -2.16 14.25 -8.96
CA ILE A 251 -0.91 14.46 -8.19
C ILE A 251 -1.16 15.13 -6.84
N ASN A 252 -2.27 15.85 -6.69
CA ASN A 252 -2.64 16.53 -5.46
C ASN A 252 -3.40 15.56 -4.53
N PRO A 253 -3.00 15.41 -3.26
CA PRO A 253 -3.67 14.51 -2.33
C PRO A 253 -5.06 15.01 -1.92
N ASN A 254 -5.89 14.08 -1.47
CA ASN A 254 -7.25 14.32 -1.04
C ASN A 254 -7.30 14.53 0.47
N LEU A 255 -7.97 15.60 0.92
CA LEU A 255 -8.27 15.86 2.31
C LEU A 255 -9.71 15.41 2.60
N VAL A 256 -9.86 14.66 3.68
CA VAL A 256 -11.12 14.18 4.26
C VAL A 256 -11.02 14.22 5.78
N GLN A 257 -11.98 13.64 6.51
CA GLN A 257 -12.04 13.67 7.96
C GLN A 257 -12.34 12.29 8.56
N THR A 258 -12.01 12.10 9.84
CA THR A 258 -12.50 10.95 10.61
C THR A 258 -13.90 11.21 11.14
N THR A 259 -14.54 10.19 11.75
CA THR A 259 -15.78 10.31 12.50
C THR A 259 -15.71 11.35 13.64
N GLU A 260 -14.52 11.68 14.15
CA GLU A 260 -14.26 12.72 15.15
C GLU A 260 -13.68 14.01 14.56
N HIS A 261 -13.83 14.21 13.25
CA HIS A 261 -13.40 15.41 12.52
C HIS A 261 -11.89 15.67 12.50
N ASN A 262 -11.07 14.66 12.73
CA ASN A 262 -9.63 14.80 12.55
C ASN A 262 -9.28 14.79 11.06
N PRO A 263 -8.28 15.59 10.60
CA PRO A 263 -7.88 15.63 9.21
C PRO A 263 -7.21 14.34 8.77
N VAL A 264 -7.60 13.85 7.59
CA VAL A 264 -7.02 12.67 6.94
C VAL A 264 -6.63 13.02 5.52
N ILE A 265 -5.43 12.67 5.12
CA ILE A 265 -4.96 12.80 3.74
C ILE A 265 -4.97 11.42 3.08
N VAL A 266 -5.72 11.27 2.00
CA VAL A 266 -5.84 10.02 1.23
C VAL A 266 -5.26 10.23 -0.15
N HIS A 267 -4.27 9.41 -0.55
CA HIS A 267 -3.66 9.56 -1.87
C HIS A 267 -2.89 8.32 -2.33
N GLY A 268 -3.23 7.85 -3.53
CA GLY A 268 -2.64 6.70 -4.18
C GLY A 268 -2.96 5.37 -3.49
N GLY A 269 -2.96 4.29 -4.23
CA GLY A 269 -3.40 2.98 -3.74
C GLY A 269 -2.62 1.77 -4.28
N PRO A 270 -1.26 1.77 -4.31
CA PRO A 270 -0.50 0.63 -4.81
C PRO A 270 -0.63 -0.57 -3.85
N PHE A 271 -0.74 -1.79 -4.41
CA PHE A 271 -0.81 -3.01 -3.61
C PHE A 271 0.57 -3.42 -3.07
N ALA A 272 0.66 -3.84 -1.81
CA ALA A 272 1.92 -4.20 -1.16
C ALA A 272 2.46 -5.59 -1.55
N ASN A 273 1.64 -6.46 -2.10
CA ASN A 273 2.06 -7.78 -2.58
C ASN A 273 2.55 -7.78 -4.04
N ILE A 274 2.42 -6.65 -4.75
CA ILE A 274 2.80 -6.51 -6.17
C ILE A 274 3.65 -5.24 -6.39
N ALA A 275 3.42 -4.20 -5.60
CA ALA A 275 4.12 -2.92 -5.65
C ALA A 275 4.61 -2.53 -4.24
N HIS A 276 4.99 -1.26 -4.01
CA HIS A 276 5.55 -0.82 -2.72
C HIS A 276 4.50 -0.65 -1.60
N GLY A 277 3.20 -0.62 -1.91
CA GLY A 277 2.13 -0.77 -0.94
C GLY A 277 1.93 0.34 0.08
N CYS A 278 2.33 1.56 -0.24
CA CYS A 278 2.26 2.73 0.64
C CYS A 278 1.54 3.88 -0.06
N ASN A 279 0.95 4.81 0.71
CA ASN A 279 0.45 6.05 0.15
C ASN A 279 1.59 6.89 -0.43
N SER A 280 1.25 8.02 -1.07
CA SER A 280 2.25 8.84 -1.77
C SER A 280 3.23 9.54 -0.82
N ILE A 281 4.41 9.86 -1.35
CA ILE A 281 5.39 10.74 -0.70
C ILE A 281 4.76 12.11 -0.42
N ILE A 282 4.00 12.63 -1.39
CA ILE A 282 3.30 13.92 -1.28
C ILE A 282 2.32 13.91 -0.12
N ALA A 283 1.47 12.88 0.02
CA ALA A 283 0.52 12.77 1.13
C ALA A 283 1.21 12.74 2.49
N THR A 284 2.27 11.93 2.62
CA THR A 284 3.02 11.83 3.87
C THR A 284 3.69 13.16 4.23
N LYS A 285 4.39 13.81 3.29
CA LYS A 285 5.04 15.10 3.52
C LYS A 285 4.05 16.23 3.73
N MET A 286 2.88 16.20 3.08
CA MET A 286 1.80 17.15 3.30
C MET A 286 1.27 17.04 4.73
N ALA A 287 1.01 15.85 5.23
CA ALA A 287 0.61 15.62 6.61
C ALA A 287 1.69 16.12 7.59
N MET A 288 2.96 15.81 7.34
CA MET A 288 4.09 16.26 8.17
C MET A 288 4.28 17.79 8.13
N THR A 289 3.91 18.45 7.04
CA THR A 289 3.98 19.92 6.95
C THR A 289 2.98 20.60 7.90
N HIS A 290 1.84 19.98 8.15
CA HIS A 290 0.72 20.59 8.86
C HIS A 290 0.44 19.98 10.25
N ALA A 291 1.22 18.98 10.69
CA ALA A 291 1.04 18.32 11.97
C ALA A 291 2.39 18.05 12.69
N ASP A 292 2.33 17.98 14.02
CA ASP A 292 3.48 17.58 14.84
C ASP A 292 3.71 16.06 14.74
N TYR A 293 2.62 15.30 14.56
CA TYR A 293 2.64 13.84 14.40
C TYR A 293 1.90 13.44 13.13
N THR A 294 2.53 12.62 12.32
CA THR A 294 1.91 12.03 11.14
C THR A 294 1.83 10.52 11.29
N VAL A 295 0.61 9.97 11.23
CA VAL A 295 0.37 8.53 11.23
C VAL A 295 0.18 8.05 9.80
N THR A 296 1.00 7.11 9.38
CA THR A 296 0.86 6.49 8.05
C THR A 296 0.90 4.98 8.15
N GLU A 297 0.42 4.27 7.12
CA GLU A 297 0.44 2.82 7.11
C GLU A 297 1.17 2.22 5.91
N ALA A 298 1.69 1.01 6.11
CA ALA A 298 2.17 0.15 5.04
C ALA A 298 1.26 -1.07 4.86
N GLY A 299 1.07 -1.52 3.61
CA GLY A 299 0.14 -2.61 3.27
C GLY A 299 0.58 -3.97 3.80
N PHE A 300 -0.37 -4.81 4.21
CA PHE A 300 -0.14 -6.15 4.73
C PHE A 300 0.77 -6.21 5.97
N GLY A 301 1.57 -7.28 6.10
CA GLY A 301 2.51 -7.48 7.20
C GLY A 301 3.81 -6.69 7.04
N ALA A 302 4.57 -6.60 8.14
CA ALA A 302 5.81 -5.83 8.16
C ALA A 302 6.90 -6.40 7.24
N ASP A 303 6.85 -7.70 6.96
CA ASP A 303 7.74 -8.38 6.02
C ASP A 303 7.56 -7.90 4.56
N LEU A 304 6.36 -7.46 4.19
CA LEU A 304 6.06 -6.91 2.86
C LEU A 304 5.96 -5.39 2.87
N GLY A 305 5.01 -4.86 3.66
CA GLY A 305 4.68 -3.44 3.62
C GLY A 305 5.74 -2.57 4.27
N ALA A 306 6.16 -2.87 5.51
CA ALA A 306 7.15 -2.05 6.20
C ALA A 306 8.54 -2.17 5.55
N GLU A 307 8.94 -3.36 5.08
CA GLU A 307 10.18 -3.54 4.32
C GLU A 307 10.22 -2.59 3.12
N LYS A 308 9.18 -2.58 2.28
CA LYS A 308 9.12 -1.71 1.10
C LYS A 308 8.95 -0.23 1.44
N PHE A 309 8.25 0.07 2.52
CA PHE A 309 8.17 1.44 3.03
C PHE A 309 9.56 1.98 3.36
N LEU A 310 10.39 1.18 4.04
CA LEU A 310 11.73 1.56 4.44
C LEU A 310 12.71 1.51 3.26
N ASP A 311 12.82 0.37 2.56
CA ASP A 311 13.82 0.16 1.50
C ASP A 311 13.52 0.90 0.19
N ILE A 312 12.24 1.23 -0.09
CA ILE A 312 11.86 1.92 -1.32
C ILE A 312 11.40 3.35 -1.04
N LYS A 313 10.28 3.54 -0.29
CA LYS A 313 9.68 4.87 -0.11
C LYS A 313 10.57 5.79 0.71
N CYS A 314 11.04 5.36 1.88
CA CYS A 314 11.89 6.19 2.74
C CYS A 314 13.22 6.53 2.05
N ARG A 315 13.82 5.55 1.37
CA ARG A 315 15.05 5.74 0.60
C ARG A 315 14.90 6.81 -0.49
N GLN A 316 13.79 6.79 -1.23
CA GLN A 316 13.54 7.77 -2.31
C GLN A 316 13.10 9.15 -1.80
N ALA A 317 12.41 9.20 -0.65
CA ALA A 317 11.80 10.41 -0.10
C ALA A 317 12.66 11.15 0.92
N GLY A 318 13.73 10.51 1.44
CA GLY A 318 14.48 11.01 2.57
C GLY A 318 13.67 11.02 3.88
N LEU A 319 12.69 10.12 4.01
CA LEU A 319 11.85 9.98 5.19
C LEU A 319 12.43 8.94 6.16
N LYS A 320 12.11 9.11 7.45
CA LYS A 320 12.45 8.17 8.52
C LYS A 320 11.30 8.15 9.53
N PRO A 321 10.66 6.98 9.79
CA PRO A 321 9.75 6.88 10.92
C PRO A 321 10.50 7.06 12.25
N ASP A 322 9.91 7.83 13.17
CA ASP A 322 10.43 7.94 14.56
C ASP A 322 9.94 6.78 15.42
N LEU A 323 8.84 6.15 15.01
CA LEU A 323 8.26 4.99 15.70
C LEU A 323 7.58 4.08 14.67
N THR A 324 7.67 2.77 14.88
CA THR A 324 6.86 1.78 14.15
C THR A 324 5.90 1.08 15.10
N VAL A 325 4.60 1.19 14.84
CA VAL A 325 3.53 0.49 15.55
C VAL A 325 3.23 -0.81 14.83
N LEU A 326 3.45 -1.93 15.51
CA LEU A 326 3.20 -3.29 15.01
C LEU A 326 1.87 -3.81 15.56
N VAL A 327 0.86 -3.91 14.69
CA VAL A 327 -0.46 -4.38 15.07
C VAL A 327 -0.49 -5.89 15.15
N ALA A 328 -0.98 -6.41 16.28
CA ALA A 328 -1.25 -7.82 16.52
C ALA A 328 -2.68 -8.02 17.05
N SER A 329 -3.24 -9.21 16.85
CA SER A 329 -4.53 -9.62 17.41
C SER A 329 -4.53 -11.09 17.78
N THR A 330 -5.38 -11.53 18.72
CA THR A 330 -5.51 -12.94 19.07
C THR A 330 -5.90 -13.79 17.87
N LEU A 331 -6.85 -13.31 17.03
CA LEU A 331 -7.30 -14.04 15.84
C LEU A 331 -6.17 -14.37 14.88
N ALA A 332 -5.31 -13.37 14.60
CA ALA A 332 -4.17 -13.57 13.71
C ALA A 332 -3.10 -14.45 14.35
N LEU A 333 -2.77 -14.24 15.63
CA LEU A 333 -1.80 -15.05 16.35
C LEU A 333 -2.22 -16.51 16.44
N LYS A 334 -3.49 -16.80 16.81
CA LYS A 334 -4.03 -18.17 16.83
C LYS A 334 -3.95 -18.85 15.46
N MET A 335 -4.28 -18.12 14.39
CA MET A 335 -4.16 -18.65 13.03
C MET A 335 -2.70 -18.96 12.66
N HIS A 336 -1.75 -18.10 13.04
CA HIS A 336 -0.31 -18.37 12.88
C HIS A 336 0.21 -19.48 13.79
N GLY A 337 -0.48 -19.77 14.89
CA GLY A 337 -0.24 -20.92 15.74
C GLY A 337 -0.92 -22.21 15.28
N GLY A 338 -1.52 -22.20 14.08
CA GLY A 338 -2.12 -23.40 13.46
C GLY A 338 -3.58 -23.66 13.86
N VAL A 339 -4.24 -22.77 14.57
CA VAL A 339 -5.68 -22.89 14.88
C VAL A 339 -6.49 -22.71 13.59
N PRO A 340 -7.45 -23.61 13.28
CA PRO A 340 -8.29 -23.50 12.10
C PRO A 340 -9.11 -22.20 12.08
N GLU A 341 -9.31 -21.63 10.89
CA GLU A 341 -10.07 -20.37 10.69
C GLU A 341 -11.48 -20.40 11.36
N THR A 342 -12.12 -21.56 11.39
CA THR A 342 -13.44 -21.78 12.01
C THR A 342 -13.43 -21.69 13.54
N GLU A 343 -12.25 -21.84 14.17
CA GLU A 343 -12.09 -21.95 15.63
C GLU A 343 -11.32 -20.76 16.24
N ILE A 344 -10.75 -19.86 15.43
CA ILE A 344 -9.93 -18.75 15.93
C ILE A 344 -10.67 -17.77 16.87
N LYS A 345 -11.99 -17.76 16.83
CA LYS A 345 -12.81 -16.95 17.75
C LYS A 345 -13.03 -17.62 19.11
N LEU A 346 -12.71 -18.89 19.24
CA LEU A 346 -12.78 -19.63 20.50
C LEU A 346 -11.47 -19.43 21.29
N PRO A 347 -11.53 -19.44 22.64
CA PRO A 347 -10.32 -19.38 23.46
C PRO A 347 -9.37 -20.54 23.15
N ASN A 348 -8.09 -20.22 22.88
CA ASN A 348 -7.07 -21.24 22.60
C ASN A 348 -5.68 -20.69 22.98
N ALA A 349 -5.31 -20.82 24.25
CA ALA A 349 -4.05 -20.34 24.79
C ALA A 349 -2.81 -21.00 24.17
N GLU A 350 -2.90 -22.29 23.81
CA GLU A 350 -1.77 -23.03 23.21
C GLU A 350 -1.51 -22.56 21.80
N GLY A 351 -2.55 -22.48 20.94
CA GLY A 351 -2.42 -21.94 19.59
C GLY A 351 -1.96 -20.49 19.60
N LEU A 352 -2.42 -19.69 20.57
CA LEU A 352 -1.97 -18.32 20.74
C LEU A 352 -0.46 -18.24 21.01
N LYS A 353 0.06 -19.06 21.95
CA LYS A 353 1.50 -19.13 22.28
C LYS A 353 2.34 -19.58 21.09
N GLN A 354 1.89 -20.57 20.32
CA GLN A 354 2.57 -21.01 19.10
C GLN A 354 2.64 -19.89 18.06
N GLY A 355 1.65 -19.02 18.01
CA GLY A 355 1.62 -17.86 17.12
C GLY A 355 2.60 -16.74 17.48
N PHE A 356 3.12 -16.70 18.71
CA PHE A 356 4.09 -15.67 19.16
C PHE A 356 5.35 -15.64 18.30
N ALA A 357 5.80 -16.78 17.80
CA ALA A 357 6.95 -16.83 16.89
C ALA A 357 6.79 -15.92 15.65
N ASN A 358 5.56 -15.71 15.16
CA ASN A 358 5.29 -14.79 14.05
C ASN A 358 5.47 -13.32 14.50
N LEU A 359 4.97 -12.98 15.69
CA LEU A 359 5.14 -11.65 16.29
C LEU A 359 6.63 -11.34 16.52
N ASP A 360 7.36 -12.28 17.14
CA ASP A 360 8.77 -12.14 17.48
C ASP A 360 9.63 -11.85 16.25
N ARG A 361 9.35 -12.57 15.15
CA ARG A 361 10.06 -12.34 13.89
C ARG A 361 9.79 -10.95 13.33
N HIS A 362 8.55 -10.47 13.35
CA HIS A 362 8.24 -9.12 12.89
C HIS A 362 8.91 -8.05 13.75
N VAL A 363 8.90 -8.21 15.08
CA VAL A 363 9.63 -7.33 16.01
C VAL A 363 11.11 -7.30 15.67
N ALA A 364 11.74 -8.48 15.59
CA ALA A 364 13.18 -8.59 15.29
C ALA A 364 13.53 -7.99 13.91
N ASN A 365 12.69 -8.20 12.89
CA ASN A 365 12.91 -7.62 11.56
C ASN A 365 12.85 -6.10 11.59
N LEU A 366 11.86 -5.49 12.27
CA LEU A 366 11.75 -4.04 12.40
C LEU A 366 12.94 -3.45 13.19
N GLN A 367 13.38 -4.13 14.25
CA GLN A 367 14.57 -3.72 15.01
C GLN A 367 15.86 -3.79 14.17
N LYS A 368 16.00 -4.76 13.25
CA LYS A 368 17.12 -4.80 12.30
C LYS A 368 17.17 -3.57 11.39
N PHE A 369 16.01 -3.01 11.02
CA PHE A 369 15.92 -1.74 10.29
C PHE A 369 16.24 -0.51 11.16
N GLY A 370 16.53 -0.69 12.47
CA GLY A 370 16.77 0.39 13.41
C GLY A 370 15.49 1.02 13.98
N GLN A 371 14.32 0.36 13.80
CA GLN A 371 13.05 0.89 14.27
C GLN A 371 12.84 0.64 15.76
N THR A 372 12.36 1.65 16.48
CA THR A 372 11.71 1.47 17.78
C THR A 372 10.31 0.91 17.52
N VAL A 373 9.98 -0.19 18.19
CA VAL A 373 8.75 -0.94 17.97
C VAL A 373 7.81 -0.80 19.16
N LEU A 374 6.58 -0.39 18.91
CA LEU A 374 5.45 -0.43 19.85
C LEU A 374 4.44 -1.47 19.34
N VAL A 375 4.21 -2.53 20.10
CA VAL A 375 3.17 -3.50 19.76
C VAL A 375 1.82 -2.92 20.15
N CYS A 376 0.91 -2.85 19.17
CA CYS A 376 -0.49 -2.50 19.37
C CYS A 376 -1.33 -3.77 19.36
N PHE A 377 -1.84 -4.16 20.51
CA PHE A 377 -2.82 -5.23 20.61
C PHE A 377 -4.20 -4.70 20.24
N ASN A 378 -4.66 -5.02 19.02
CA ASN A 378 -5.99 -4.61 18.56
C ASN A 378 -7.05 -5.58 19.10
N ARG A 379 -7.81 -5.12 20.08
CA ARG A 379 -8.81 -5.92 20.79
C ARG A 379 -10.05 -6.18 19.94
N PHE A 380 -10.46 -7.44 19.86
CA PHE A 380 -11.73 -7.89 19.27
C PHE A 380 -12.71 -8.34 20.35
N ALA A 381 -14.00 -8.31 20.05
CA ALA A 381 -15.06 -8.70 21.00
C ALA A 381 -14.98 -10.18 21.46
N SER A 382 -14.30 -11.02 20.72
CA SER A 382 -14.07 -12.43 21.05
C SER A 382 -12.88 -12.69 21.97
N ASP A 383 -12.06 -11.67 22.25
CA ASP A 383 -10.84 -11.85 23.03
C ASP A 383 -11.16 -12.01 24.51
N THR A 384 -10.51 -12.98 25.16
CA THR A 384 -10.61 -13.18 26.60
C THR A 384 -9.51 -12.42 27.35
N ASP A 385 -9.78 -12.07 28.61
CA ASP A 385 -8.79 -11.37 29.44
C ASP A 385 -7.54 -12.22 29.66
N GLU A 386 -7.66 -13.56 29.73
CA GLU A 386 -6.54 -14.49 29.83
C GLU A 386 -5.66 -14.48 28.57
N GLU A 387 -6.28 -14.48 27.37
CA GLU A 387 -5.51 -14.41 26.11
C GLU A 387 -4.81 -13.06 25.97
N ILE A 388 -5.47 -11.96 26.35
CA ILE A 388 -4.88 -10.61 26.36
C ILE A 388 -3.67 -10.59 27.32
N ALA A 389 -3.83 -11.10 28.54
CA ALA A 389 -2.73 -11.16 29.52
C ALA A 389 -1.53 -11.97 29.03
N LEU A 390 -1.77 -13.07 28.29
CA LEU A 390 -0.70 -13.86 27.68
C LEU A 390 0.10 -13.07 26.65
N VAL A 391 -0.57 -12.30 25.77
CA VAL A 391 0.13 -11.45 24.77
C VAL A 391 0.93 -10.35 25.45
N MET A 392 0.33 -9.67 26.43
CA MET A 392 0.99 -8.59 27.18
C MET A 392 2.25 -9.10 27.87
N LYS A 393 2.14 -10.24 28.59
CA LYS A 393 3.26 -10.88 29.27
C LYS A 393 4.36 -11.29 28.30
N HIS A 394 4.01 -11.88 27.17
CA HIS A 394 4.99 -12.26 26.14
C HIS A 394 5.77 -11.05 25.59
N CYS A 395 5.07 -9.95 25.31
CA CYS A 395 5.73 -8.72 24.85
C CYS A 395 6.70 -8.17 25.92
N GLU A 396 6.35 -8.23 27.21
CA GLU A 396 7.24 -7.87 28.32
C GLU A 396 8.48 -8.77 28.36
N GLU A 397 8.30 -10.09 28.21
CA GLU A 397 9.39 -11.09 28.19
C GLU A 397 10.39 -10.85 27.05
N ILE A 398 9.93 -10.40 25.88
CA ILE A 398 10.81 -10.06 24.74
C ILE A 398 11.30 -8.60 24.77
N GLY A 399 10.96 -7.85 25.83
CA GLY A 399 11.43 -6.47 26.04
C GLY A 399 10.82 -5.44 25.10
N VAL A 400 9.59 -5.64 24.64
CA VAL A 400 8.88 -4.73 23.74
C VAL A 400 7.59 -4.25 24.40
N ARG A 401 7.37 -2.94 24.40
CA ARG A 401 6.14 -2.35 24.95
C ARG A 401 4.93 -2.78 24.13
N CYS A 402 3.88 -3.23 24.79
CA CYS A 402 2.59 -3.57 24.21
C CYS A 402 1.49 -2.73 24.85
N VAL A 403 0.54 -2.24 24.03
CA VAL A 403 -0.60 -1.45 24.51
C VAL A 403 -1.87 -1.98 23.86
N ILE A 404 -2.94 -2.11 24.67
CA ILE A 404 -4.26 -2.51 24.19
C ILE A 404 -4.92 -1.32 23.46
N ASN A 405 -5.52 -1.59 22.31
CA ASN A 405 -6.28 -0.61 21.53
C ASN A 405 -7.75 -0.99 21.44
N ASN A 406 -8.61 -0.12 21.93
CA ASN A 406 -10.08 -0.24 21.90
C ASN A 406 -10.74 0.76 20.92
N ALA A 407 -9.97 1.35 20.01
CA ALA A 407 -10.43 2.44 19.17
C ALA A 407 -11.64 2.07 18.29
N TYR A 408 -11.79 0.79 17.88
CA TYR A 408 -12.95 0.33 17.14
C TYR A 408 -14.27 0.66 17.88
N ALA A 409 -14.31 0.42 19.19
CA ALA A 409 -15.50 0.61 20.02
C ALA A 409 -15.63 2.03 20.60
N GLU A 410 -14.52 2.75 20.80
CA GLU A 410 -14.45 3.96 21.62
C GLU A 410 -13.79 5.16 20.90
N GLY A 411 -13.48 5.02 19.60
CA GLY A 411 -12.86 6.11 18.84
C GLY A 411 -11.50 6.52 19.40
N GLY A 412 -11.20 7.81 19.37
CA GLY A 412 -9.95 8.37 19.86
C GLY A 412 -9.68 8.13 21.34
N ALA A 413 -10.72 8.10 22.18
CA ALA A 413 -10.60 7.78 23.60
C ALA A 413 -10.04 6.37 23.81
N GLY A 414 -10.51 5.38 23.03
CA GLY A 414 -10.03 3.99 23.07
C GLY A 414 -8.59 3.79 22.60
N ALA A 415 -8.00 4.79 21.91
CA ALA A 415 -6.61 4.80 21.49
C ALA A 415 -5.71 5.73 22.34
N ALA A 416 -6.24 6.38 23.37
CA ALA A 416 -5.51 7.38 24.16
C ALA A 416 -4.24 6.82 24.80
N ASP A 417 -4.27 5.60 25.35
CA ASP A 417 -3.10 4.97 25.96
C ASP A 417 -2.05 4.58 24.91
N LEU A 418 -2.49 4.11 23.72
CA LEU A 418 -1.59 3.85 22.59
C LEU A 418 -0.92 5.15 22.14
N ALA A 419 -1.67 6.25 22.06
CA ALA A 419 -1.15 7.57 21.69
C ALA A 419 -0.13 8.09 22.73
N ARG A 420 -0.41 7.98 24.03
CA ARG A 420 0.54 8.36 25.11
C ARG A 420 1.83 7.54 25.02
N ALA A 421 1.72 6.23 24.85
CA ALA A 421 2.87 5.36 24.68
C ALA A 421 3.69 5.69 23.43
N ALA A 422 3.03 6.04 22.33
CA ALA A 422 3.72 6.45 21.10
C ALA A 422 4.50 7.75 21.31
N VAL A 423 3.90 8.76 21.93
CA VAL A 423 4.56 10.04 22.24
C VAL A 423 5.76 9.82 23.15
N GLU A 424 5.59 9.06 24.23
CA GLU A 424 6.66 8.75 25.18
C GLU A 424 7.86 8.05 24.53
N LEU A 425 7.60 7.07 23.65
CA LEU A 425 8.68 6.37 22.95
C LEU A 425 9.39 7.28 21.94
N ILE A 426 8.67 8.14 21.23
CA ILE A 426 9.25 9.12 20.31
C ILE A 426 10.15 10.11 21.04
N GLU A 427 9.73 10.59 22.22
CA GLU A 427 10.49 11.55 23.02
C GLU A 427 11.73 10.91 23.67
N ASN A 428 11.64 9.65 24.15
CA ASN A 428 12.71 9.02 24.93
C ASN A 428 13.56 8.02 24.15
N GLN A 429 12.99 7.35 23.13
CA GLN A 429 13.62 6.25 22.40
C GLN A 429 13.23 6.26 20.91
N PRO A 430 13.45 7.36 20.17
CA PRO A 430 13.10 7.41 18.75
C PRO A 430 13.88 6.37 17.95
N SER A 431 13.32 5.95 16.80
CA SER A 431 14.01 5.05 15.88
C SER A 431 15.35 5.60 15.45
N GLN A 432 16.31 4.69 15.32
CA GLN A 432 17.66 4.98 14.81
C GLN A 432 17.60 5.30 13.29
N PRO A 433 18.66 5.83 12.69
CA PRO A 433 18.77 5.90 11.23
C PRO A 433 18.47 4.54 10.59
N ILE A 434 17.74 4.55 9.47
CA ILE A 434 17.32 3.32 8.80
C ILE A 434 18.56 2.52 8.36
N LYS A 435 18.60 1.26 8.79
CA LYS A 435 19.54 0.25 8.30
C LYS A 435 18.83 -0.53 7.21
N TYR A 436 19.11 -0.21 5.97
CA TYR A 436 18.47 -0.84 4.81
C TYR A 436 18.82 -2.33 4.72
N ALA A 437 17.91 -3.13 4.16
CA ALA A 437 18.13 -4.58 4.00
C ALA A 437 19.25 -4.91 3.00
N TYR A 438 19.57 -3.98 2.11
CA TYR A 438 20.61 -4.10 1.07
C TYR A 438 21.14 -2.73 0.66
N GLU A 439 22.33 -2.69 0.05
CA GLU A 439 22.88 -1.51 -0.60
C GLU A 439 22.44 -1.43 -2.07
N LEU A 440 22.37 -0.20 -2.64
CA LEU A 440 21.97 -0.03 -4.05
C LEU A 440 23.00 -0.58 -5.03
N GLU A 441 24.25 -0.62 -4.63
CA GLU A 441 25.39 -1.13 -5.37
C GLU A 441 25.46 -2.66 -5.43
N ASP A 442 24.72 -3.36 -4.55
CA ASP A 442 24.58 -4.80 -4.64
C ASP A 442 23.95 -5.20 -5.98
N SER A 443 24.31 -6.33 -6.55
CA SER A 443 23.65 -6.87 -7.73
C SER A 443 22.16 -7.15 -7.47
N ILE A 444 21.34 -7.16 -8.51
CA ILE A 444 19.90 -7.46 -8.39
C ILE A 444 19.68 -8.78 -7.63
N LYS A 445 20.48 -9.80 -7.92
CA LYS A 445 20.40 -11.12 -7.26
C LYS A 445 20.74 -11.04 -5.78
N GLU A 446 21.78 -10.27 -5.41
CA GLU A 446 22.18 -10.07 -4.01
C GLU A 446 21.12 -9.32 -3.22
N LYS A 447 20.54 -8.23 -3.75
CA LYS A 447 19.45 -7.50 -3.11
C LYS A 447 18.27 -8.40 -2.79
N ILE A 448 17.79 -9.16 -3.77
CA ILE A 448 16.69 -10.13 -3.60
C ILE A 448 17.05 -11.19 -2.55
N THR A 449 18.28 -11.71 -2.60
CA THR A 449 18.76 -12.73 -1.66
C THR A 449 18.84 -12.19 -0.23
N LYS A 450 19.32 -10.96 -0.03
CA LYS A 450 19.40 -10.31 1.28
C LYS A 450 18.01 -10.13 1.90
N VAL A 451 17.03 -9.62 1.15
CA VAL A 451 15.64 -9.49 1.64
C VAL A 451 15.07 -10.87 1.96
N ALA A 452 15.19 -11.84 1.05
CA ALA A 452 14.63 -13.17 1.23
C ALA A 452 15.21 -13.89 2.48
N LYS A 453 16.52 -13.79 2.71
CA LYS A 453 17.17 -14.45 3.86
C LYS A 453 16.95 -13.68 5.16
N ASN A 454 17.20 -12.37 5.16
CA ASN A 454 17.27 -11.58 6.38
C ASN A 454 15.89 -11.20 6.93
N ILE A 455 14.91 -11.01 6.03
CA ILE A 455 13.55 -10.57 6.40
C ILE A 455 12.58 -11.76 6.40
N TYR A 456 12.60 -12.59 5.33
CA TYR A 456 11.65 -13.69 5.23
C TYR A 456 12.11 -14.98 5.90
N GLY A 457 13.43 -15.16 6.15
CA GLY A 457 14.00 -16.39 6.73
C GLY A 457 14.17 -17.53 5.72
N ALA A 458 14.28 -17.21 4.42
CA ALA A 458 14.56 -18.20 3.40
C ALA A 458 15.97 -18.80 3.57
N GLY A 459 16.09 -20.12 3.32
CA GLY A 459 17.38 -20.81 3.27
C GLY A 459 18.10 -20.58 1.94
N SER A 460 17.34 -20.54 0.85
CA SER A 460 17.89 -20.36 -0.50
C SER A 460 16.96 -19.55 -1.39
N VAL A 461 17.54 -18.94 -2.45
CA VAL A 461 16.82 -18.24 -3.51
C VAL A 461 17.23 -18.82 -4.86
N VAL A 462 16.25 -19.28 -5.63
CA VAL A 462 16.46 -19.83 -6.97
C VAL A 462 15.88 -18.88 -8.00
N PHE A 463 16.67 -18.53 -9.00
CA PHE A 463 16.26 -17.68 -10.11
C PHE A 463 15.96 -18.56 -11.33
N GLY A 464 14.71 -18.53 -11.79
CA GLY A 464 14.28 -19.24 -12.99
C GLY A 464 14.96 -18.71 -14.27
N PRO A 465 14.91 -19.45 -15.37
CA PRO A 465 15.57 -19.04 -16.63
C PRO A 465 15.10 -17.66 -17.14
N LYS A 466 13.79 -17.38 -17.01
CA LYS A 466 13.21 -16.09 -17.42
C LYS A 466 13.72 -14.96 -16.55
N ALA A 467 13.76 -15.15 -15.22
CA ALA A 467 14.28 -14.16 -14.28
C ALA A 467 15.77 -13.86 -14.53
N LYS A 468 16.61 -14.88 -14.76
CA LYS A 468 18.03 -14.70 -15.08
C LYS A 468 18.22 -13.84 -16.31
N LYS A 469 17.54 -14.20 -17.42
CA LYS A 469 17.62 -13.45 -18.69
C LYS A 469 17.18 -11.99 -18.54
N GLN A 470 16.16 -11.73 -17.71
CA GLN A 470 15.72 -10.37 -17.42
C GLN A 470 16.75 -9.60 -16.59
N ILE A 471 17.33 -10.20 -15.56
CA ILE A 471 18.38 -9.57 -14.75
C ILE A 471 19.55 -9.16 -15.64
N ASP A 472 20.04 -10.08 -16.48
CA ASP A 472 21.16 -9.81 -17.41
C ASP A 472 20.84 -8.63 -18.35
N LEU A 473 19.58 -8.52 -18.81
CA LEU A 473 19.13 -7.42 -19.66
C LEU A 473 19.09 -6.08 -18.89
N LEU A 474 18.57 -6.09 -17.65
CA LEU A 474 18.49 -4.88 -16.83
C LEU A 474 19.88 -4.38 -16.40
N GLU A 475 20.79 -5.28 -16.09
CA GLU A 475 22.19 -4.93 -15.80
C GLU A 475 22.88 -4.33 -17.03
N LYS A 476 22.64 -4.87 -18.25
CA LYS A 476 23.10 -4.29 -19.52
C LYS A 476 22.56 -2.86 -19.75
N TRP A 477 21.33 -2.57 -19.28
CA TRP A 477 20.74 -1.24 -19.38
C TRP A 477 21.20 -0.27 -18.28
N GLY A 478 22.06 -0.70 -17.35
CA GLY A 478 22.53 0.12 -16.24
C GLY A 478 21.50 0.30 -15.13
N MET A 479 20.48 -0.59 -15.05
CA MET A 479 19.40 -0.53 -14.06
C MET A 479 19.69 -1.39 -12.81
N GLY A 480 20.93 -1.88 -12.68
CA GLY A 480 21.30 -2.78 -11.58
C GLY A 480 21.22 -2.16 -10.19
N ASN A 481 21.36 -0.84 -10.06
CA ASN A 481 21.32 -0.10 -8.80
C ASN A 481 19.91 0.35 -8.34
N LEU A 482 18.84 -0.07 -9.04
CA LEU A 482 17.48 0.19 -8.58
C LEU A 482 17.14 -0.68 -7.35
N PRO A 483 16.31 -0.18 -6.39
CA PRO A 483 15.74 -0.98 -5.33
C PRO A 483 14.94 -2.17 -5.86
N VAL A 484 14.78 -3.22 -5.03
CA VAL A 484 13.98 -4.40 -5.36
C VAL A 484 12.70 -4.46 -4.54
N CYS A 485 11.64 -4.90 -5.17
CA CYS A 485 10.32 -5.13 -4.59
C CYS A 485 9.95 -6.60 -4.81
N ILE A 486 10.03 -7.43 -3.77
CA ILE A 486 9.63 -8.84 -3.91
C ILE A 486 8.12 -8.96 -3.82
N ALA A 487 7.51 -9.44 -4.90
CA ALA A 487 6.09 -9.75 -4.98
C ALA A 487 5.85 -11.20 -4.59
N LYS A 488 5.16 -11.43 -3.48
CA LYS A 488 4.82 -12.75 -2.95
C LYS A 488 3.46 -12.73 -2.25
N THR A 489 2.98 -13.89 -1.81
CA THR A 489 1.78 -13.99 -0.97
C THR A 489 1.93 -13.16 0.31
N GLN A 490 0.86 -12.53 0.74
CA GLN A 490 0.79 -11.76 1.99
C GLN A 490 0.51 -12.63 3.23
N TYR A 491 0.20 -13.91 3.06
CA TYR A 491 -0.26 -14.79 4.13
C TYR A 491 0.84 -15.62 4.80
N SER A 492 2.08 -15.50 4.34
CA SER A 492 3.23 -16.25 4.85
C SER A 492 4.53 -15.48 4.65
N PHE A 493 5.54 -15.73 5.47
CA PHE A 493 6.91 -15.32 5.17
C PHE A 493 7.44 -15.98 3.89
N SER A 494 7.00 -17.21 3.60
CA SER A 494 7.36 -17.92 2.37
C SER A 494 6.53 -17.46 1.15
N ALA A 495 6.75 -18.08 0.00
CA ALA A 495 5.93 -17.90 -1.20
C ALA A 495 4.69 -18.84 -1.22
N ASP A 496 4.48 -19.66 -0.20
CA ASP A 496 3.32 -20.56 -0.05
C ASP A 496 2.33 -19.99 0.98
N ALA A 497 1.14 -19.60 0.53
CA ALA A 497 0.09 -19.01 1.35
C ALA A 497 -0.48 -19.93 2.46
N LYS A 498 -0.19 -21.23 2.40
CA LYS A 498 -0.68 -22.23 3.38
C LYS A 498 0.31 -22.45 4.55
N ARG A 499 1.50 -21.90 4.48
CA ARG A 499 2.53 -22.06 5.54
C ARG A 499 2.43 -20.90 6.52
N TYR A 500 1.72 -21.12 7.61
CA TYR A 500 1.53 -20.14 8.70
C TYR A 500 2.73 -20.11 9.67
N GLY A 501 2.71 -19.14 10.60
CA GLY A 501 3.73 -19.00 11.65
C GLY A 501 5.02 -18.32 11.17
N ALA A 502 6.13 -18.62 11.84
CA ALA A 502 7.46 -18.10 11.53
C ALA A 502 8.29 -19.16 10.78
N VAL A 503 7.86 -19.50 9.57
CA VAL A 503 8.55 -20.53 8.74
C VAL A 503 9.97 -20.10 8.36
N GLU A 504 10.90 -21.06 8.35
CA GLU A 504 12.32 -20.83 8.06
C GLU A 504 12.90 -21.88 7.10
N GLY A 505 14.09 -21.60 6.56
CA GLY A 505 14.87 -22.52 5.77
C GLY A 505 14.25 -22.93 4.43
N PHE A 506 13.15 -22.30 4.01
CA PHE A 506 12.46 -22.59 2.76
C PHE A 506 13.20 -22.00 1.55
N GLU A 507 12.89 -22.51 0.37
CA GLU A 507 13.37 -21.97 -0.89
C GLU A 507 12.38 -20.93 -1.44
N ILE A 508 12.90 -19.79 -1.91
CA ILE A 508 12.13 -18.82 -2.71
C ILE A 508 12.54 -18.96 -4.17
N ASN A 509 11.55 -19.22 -5.04
CA ASN A 509 11.73 -19.29 -6.47
C ASN A 509 11.27 -17.98 -7.13
N ILE A 510 12.22 -17.22 -7.70
CA ILE A 510 11.95 -16.01 -8.47
C ILE A 510 11.69 -16.43 -9.92
N LYS A 511 10.42 -16.40 -10.33
CA LYS A 511 9.97 -16.85 -11.64
C LYS A 511 10.25 -15.82 -12.75
N ASP A 512 10.09 -14.55 -12.41
CA ASP A 512 10.25 -13.45 -13.37
C ASP A 512 10.72 -12.16 -12.66
N ILE A 513 11.23 -11.24 -13.46
CA ILE A 513 11.65 -9.90 -13.04
C ILE A 513 10.96 -8.88 -13.95
N GLU A 514 10.32 -7.89 -13.36
CA GLU A 514 9.69 -6.78 -14.08
C GLU A 514 10.39 -5.47 -13.72
N LEU A 515 10.60 -4.63 -14.72
CA LEU A 515 11.19 -3.31 -14.55
C LEU A 515 10.08 -2.25 -14.45
N ASN A 516 10.10 -1.49 -13.38
CA ASN A 516 9.33 -0.25 -13.21
C ASN A 516 10.32 0.93 -13.24
N ALA A 517 10.84 1.25 -14.43
CA ALA A 517 11.91 2.24 -14.62
C ALA A 517 11.51 3.66 -14.21
N GLY A 518 10.27 4.04 -14.47
CA GLY A 518 9.72 5.35 -14.11
C GLY A 518 9.51 5.48 -12.60
N SER A 519 8.99 4.45 -11.94
CA SER A 519 8.85 4.45 -10.48
C SER A 519 10.18 4.21 -9.75
N GLY A 520 11.18 3.69 -10.46
CA GLY A 520 12.55 3.54 -9.95
C GLY A 520 12.71 2.36 -9.00
N PHE A 521 12.14 1.19 -9.33
CA PHE A 521 12.39 -0.07 -8.66
C PHE A 521 12.13 -1.28 -9.58
N ILE A 522 12.65 -2.43 -9.18
CA ILE A 522 12.52 -3.72 -9.88
C ILE A 522 11.59 -4.62 -9.10
N VAL A 523 10.62 -5.26 -9.76
CA VAL A 523 9.71 -6.22 -9.14
C VAL A 523 10.20 -7.65 -9.39
N ALA A 524 10.45 -8.41 -8.32
CA ALA A 524 10.82 -9.81 -8.38
C ALA A 524 9.59 -10.68 -8.04
N LEU A 525 9.10 -11.43 -9.01
CA LEU A 525 7.89 -12.26 -8.85
C LEU A 525 8.25 -13.61 -8.22
N ALA A 526 7.85 -13.80 -6.96
CA ALA A 526 8.05 -15.02 -6.18
C ALA A 526 6.74 -15.80 -6.04
N GLY A 527 6.68 -17.00 -6.64
CA GLY A 527 5.47 -17.81 -6.64
C GLY A 527 4.44 -17.40 -7.71
N ASP A 528 3.17 -17.75 -7.48
CA ASP A 528 2.07 -17.48 -8.43
C ASP A 528 1.36 -16.17 -8.06
N ILE A 529 1.98 -15.05 -8.37
CA ILE A 529 1.40 -13.72 -8.16
C ILE A 529 0.58 -13.31 -9.38
N MET A 530 -0.68 -12.96 -9.13
CA MET A 530 -1.60 -12.49 -10.17
C MET A 530 -1.78 -10.98 -10.07
N ARG A 531 -1.44 -10.27 -11.16
CA ARG A 531 -1.60 -8.81 -11.27
C ARG A 531 -3.01 -8.41 -11.72
N MET A 532 -3.82 -9.37 -12.16
CA MET A 532 -5.26 -9.21 -12.38
C MET A 532 -6.00 -10.26 -11.54
N PRO A 533 -6.52 -9.88 -10.35
CA PRO A 533 -7.31 -10.78 -9.52
C PRO A 533 -8.60 -11.20 -10.22
N GLY A 534 -9.15 -12.34 -9.82
CA GLY A 534 -10.49 -12.73 -10.23
C GLY A 534 -11.50 -12.49 -9.13
N LEU A 535 -12.76 -12.32 -9.46
CA LEU A 535 -13.84 -12.33 -8.49
C LEU A 535 -13.93 -13.71 -7.81
N SER A 536 -14.27 -13.70 -6.52
CA SER A 536 -14.54 -14.91 -5.73
C SER A 536 -15.83 -15.61 -6.19
N LYS A 537 -16.11 -16.81 -5.65
CA LYS A 537 -17.38 -17.52 -5.93
C LYS A 537 -18.59 -16.71 -5.47
N THR A 538 -18.45 -15.99 -4.36
CA THR A 538 -19.46 -15.10 -3.78
C THR A 538 -18.83 -13.72 -3.61
N PRO A 539 -18.85 -12.88 -4.67
CA PRO A 539 -18.26 -11.56 -4.61
C PRO A 539 -19.12 -10.62 -3.76
N GLN A 540 -18.48 -9.65 -3.09
CA GLN A 540 -19.16 -8.63 -2.30
C GLN A 540 -20.17 -7.82 -3.14
N ALA A 541 -19.95 -7.70 -4.43
CA ALA A 541 -20.88 -7.07 -5.38
C ALA A 541 -22.32 -7.59 -5.26
N GLY A 542 -22.53 -8.84 -4.83
CA GLY A 542 -23.86 -9.41 -4.61
C GLY A 542 -24.63 -8.80 -3.43
N ASN A 543 -23.92 -8.09 -2.53
CA ASN A 543 -24.50 -7.45 -1.35
C ASN A 543 -24.61 -5.92 -1.50
N ILE A 544 -23.99 -5.35 -2.55
CA ILE A 544 -23.94 -3.89 -2.77
C ILE A 544 -25.11 -3.49 -3.66
N TYR A 545 -25.91 -2.52 -3.21
CA TYR A 545 -27.00 -1.95 -4.02
C TYR A 545 -27.25 -0.49 -3.64
N LEU A 546 -27.88 0.26 -4.53
CA LEU A 546 -28.35 1.61 -4.28
C LEU A 546 -29.77 1.55 -3.74
N ALA A 547 -29.98 2.09 -2.52
CA ALA A 547 -31.29 2.21 -1.93
C ALA A 547 -32.12 3.35 -2.56
N GLU A 548 -33.45 3.36 -2.29
CA GLU A 548 -34.38 4.37 -2.88
C GLU A 548 -34.04 5.81 -2.47
N ASP A 549 -33.45 6.01 -1.31
CA ASP A 549 -33.01 7.31 -0.79
C ASP A 549 -31.66 7.76 -1.37
N GLY A 550 -31.05 6.96 -2.26
CA GLY A 550 -29.75 7.24 -2.88
C GLY A 550 -28.55 6.81 -2.05
N THR A 551 -28.72 6.14 -0.91
CA THR A 551 -27.61 5.59 -0.12
C THR A 551 -27.12 4.25 -0.69
N VAL A 552 -25.81 3.97 -0.53
CA VAL A 552 -25.21 2.71 -0.95
C VAL A 552 -25.20 1.73 0.21
N GLU A 553 -25.85 0.58 0.03
CA GLU A 553 -25.88 -0.49 1.00
C GLU A 553 -24.86 -1.57 0.69
N GLY A 554 -24.35 -2.25 1.73
CA GLY A 554 -23.45 -3.40 1.61
C GLY A 554 -22.02 -3.07 1.20
N LEU A 555 -21.64 -1.79 1.12
CA LEU A 555 -20.29 -1.39 0.73
C LEU A 555 -19.29 -1.51 1.90
N ILE A 556 -19.75 -1.34 3.16
CA ILE A 556 -18.95 -1.35 4.40
C ILE A 556 -19.36 -2.53 5.26
#